data_49950f82f8f6786ee19069bdfb4340c3
#
_entry.id   49950f82f8f6786ee19069bdfb4340c3
#
_cell.length_a   1.000
_cell.length_b   1.000
_cell.length_c   1.000
_cell.angle_alpha   90.00
_cell.angle_beta   90.00
_cell.angle_gamma   90.00
#
_symmetry.space_group_name_H-M   'P 1'
#
loop_
_entity.id
_entity.type
_entity.pdbx_description
1 polymer ?
#
loop_
_entity_poly.entity_id
_entity_poly.type
_entity_poly.pdbx_seq_one_letter_code
_entity_poly.pdbx_strand_id
1 'polypeptide(L)'
;MRWGLLAAASLALALSGVTPGAADWRDNIKVLRIGFLAGDNAPYRTAQLEPFRAYLQDKLSLPVELVPGRSFAALIDAETGARIQYAILSAASFATASALCRCVEPLVMPTASDGAEGYYAVLVSRSDGPIRSLPDAKGARLALAGEDSVAGRLIPMKGFAREGIDPAKYFSAIIDKPDPKAAIAALLAGEADLAVGWSSLTGDFAGGYNAGIFHDMVASSELSMDEIRVIWQSPLIPFGPHAIRSDLPAELKTLLAEALLTMASENPEALDAVDRSGGGGFVAADAQAYAGIAELVTAPPEGAQ
;
A
#
# COMPACT_ATOMS: atom_id res chain seq x y z
N MET A 1 82.45 43.58 21.18
CA MET A 1 81.34 43.53 20.28
C MET A 1 80.45 42.32 20.63
N ARG A 2 79.31 42.53 21.31
CA ARG A 2 78.40 41.47 21.75
C ARG A 2 77.07 41.68 21.03
N TRP A 3 76.71 40.77 20.19
CA TRP A 3 75.37 40.78 19.49
C TRP A 3 74.39 40.00 20.33
N GLY A 4 73.31 40.67 20.73
CA GLY A 4 72.16 40.07 21.42
C GLY A 4 71.21 39.54 20.39
N LEU A 5 70.79 38.28 20.55
CA LEU A 5 69.70 37.65 19.82
C LEU A 5 68.36 37.91 20.57
N LEU A 6 67.46 38.63 19.93
CA LEU A 6 66.13 38.76 20.36
C LEU A 6 65.32 37.55 19.84
N ALA A 7 64.84 36.73 20.72
CA ALA A 7 63.88 35.65 20.39
C ALA A 7 62.45 36.21 20.40
N ALA A 8 61.80 36.22 19.26
CA ALA A 8 60.39 36.53 19.13
C ALA A 8 59.54 35.28 19.41
N ALA A 9 58.81 35.28 20.51
CA ALA A 9 57.85 34.22 20.82
C ALA A 9 56.53 34.53 20.10
N SER A 10 56.20 33.70 19.08
CA SER A 10 54.92 33.75 18.37
C SER A 10 53.89 32.99 19.18
N LEU A 11 52.90 33.70 19.74
CA LEU A 11 51.76 33.16 20.45
C LEU A 11 50.70 32.73 19.40
N ALA A 12 50.62 31.42 19.11
CA ALA A 12 49.57 30.88 18.24
C ALA A 12 48.24 30.80 19.03
N LEU A 13 47.29 31.69 18.75
CA LEU A 13 45.90 31.57 19.20
C LEU A 13 45.24 30.42 18.45
N ALA A 14 45.04 29.29 19.16
CA ALA A 14 44.14 28.24 18.67
C ALA A 14 42.70 28.73 18.75
N LEU A 15 42.11 29.16 17.60
CA LEU A 15 40.69 29.31 17.44
C LEU A 15 40.06 27.92 17.48
N SER A 16 39.54 27.53 18.64
CA SER A 16 38.62 26.38 18.76
C SER A 16 37.36 26.73 18.00
N GLY A 17 37.24 26.27 16.76
CA GLY A 17 36.04 26.37 15.97
C GLY A 17 34.92 25.57 16.66
N VAL A 18 34.02 26.26 17.31
CA VAL A 18 32.73 25.67 17.73
C VAL A 18 31.99 25.39 16.44
N THR A 19 31.99 24.12 15.99
CA THR A 19 31.04 23.67 14.96
C THR A 19 29.64 23.88 15.52
N PRO A 20 28.75 24.65 14.86
CA PRO A 20 27.37 24.71 15.28
C PRO A 20 26.85 23.28 15.27
N GLY A 21 26.42 22.76 16.43
CA GLY A 21 25.74 21.48 16.51
C GLY A 21 24.57 21.55 15.54
N ALA A 22 24.40 20.52 14.73
CA ALA A 22 23.22 20.40 13.88
C ALA A 22 22.01 20.52 14.80
N ALA A 23 21.11 21.48 14.52
CA ALA A 23 19.89 21.66 15.31
C ALA A 23 19.15 20.33 15.32
N ASP A 24 18.79 19.85 16.53
CA ASP A 24 18.05 18.60 16.65
C ASP A 24 16.70 18.78 15.92
N TRP A 25 16.38 17.87 14.98
CA TRP A 25 15.12 17.91 14.26
C TRP A 25 13.91 17.94 15.19
N ARG A 26 14.05 17.41 16.43
CA ARG A 26 13.04 17.43 17.48
C ARG A 26 12.68 18.85 17.95
N ASP A 27 13.53 19.83 17.68
CA ASP A 27 13.20 21.22 17.96
C ASP A 27 12.08 21.75 17.06
N ASN A 28 11.97 21.21 15.84
CA ASN A 28 10.99 21.63 14.85
C ASN A 28 9.76 20.70 14.80
N ILE A 29 9.92 19.41 15.10
CA ILE A 29 8.84 18.41 15.07
C ILE A 29 8.56 17.96 16.49
N LYS A 30 7.45 18.45 17.06
CA LYS A 30 7.06 18.17 18.46
C LYS A 30 6.12 16.98 18.58
N VAL A 31 5.52 16.53 17.47
CA VAL A 31 4.58 15.40 17.41
C VAL A 31 4.58 14.81 15.99
N LEU A 32 4.60 13.49 15.91
CA LEU A 32 4.39 12.76 14.64
C LEU A 32 2.90 12.37 14.56
N ARG A 33 2.19 12.91 13.57
CA ARG A 33 0.79 12.56 13.31
C ARG A 33 0.73 11.51 12.22
N ILE A 34 0.11 10.37 12.56
CA ILE A 34 -0.03 9.20 11.69
C ILE A 34 -1.48 9.08 11.25
N GLY A 35 -1.75 9.26 9.97
CA GLY A 35 -3.05 9.03 9.37
C GLY A 35 -3.29 7.55 9.04
N PHE A 36 -4.48 7.05 9.32
CA PHE A 36 -4.87 5.69 9.00
C PHE A 36 -6.36 5.61 8.64
N LEU A 37 -6.72 4.63 7.80
CA LEU A 37 -8.12 4.41 7.43
C LEU A 37 -8.86 3.75 8.60
N ALA A 38 -9.78 4.47 9.20
CA ALA A 38 -10.60 4.02 10.31
C ALA A 38 -11.99 3.51 9.88
N GLY A 39 -12.50 3.97 8.72
CA GLY A 39 -13.86 3.68 8.30
C GLY A 39 -14.89 4.23 9.28
N ASP A 40 -15.97 3.49 9.48
CA ASP A 40 -17.11 3.93 10.30
C ASP A 40 -16.89 3.75 11.81
N ASN A 41 -15.90 2.94 12.23
CA ASN A 41 -15.62 2.67 13.65
C ASN A 41 -14.24 3.18 14.06
N ALA A 42 -14.06 4.50 13.99
CA ALA A 42 -12.79 5.15 14.32
C ALA A 42 -12.31 4.87 15.75
N PRO A 43 -13.14 4.90 16.81
CA PRO A 43 -12.67 4.61 18.16
C PRO A 43 -12.09 3.20 18.30
N TYR A 44 -12.76 2.20 17.74
CA TYR A 44 -12.30 0.81 17.78
C TYR A 44 -10.98 0.63 17.03
N ARG A 45 -10.88 1.17 15.79
CA ARG A 45 -9.66 1.04 14.99
C ARG A 45 -8.48 1.81 15.61
N THR A 46 -8.72 2.96 16.21
CA THR A 46 -7.69 3.71 16.95
C THR A 46 -7.16 2.90 18.14
N ALA A 47 -8.06 2.28 18.91
CA ALA A 47 -7.66 1.43 20.02
C ALA A 47 -6.83 0.20 19.58
N GLN A 48 -7.16 -0.40 18.44
CA GLN A 48 -6.38 -1.50 17.88
C GLN A 48 -4.95 -1.08 17.52
N LEU A 49 -4.73 0.17 17.08
CA LEU A 49 -3.42 0.67 16.68
C LEU A 49 -2.58 1.20 17.85
N GLU A 50 -3.07 1.12 19.09
CA GLU A 50 -2.34 1.63 20.25
C GLU A 50 -0.98 0.96 20.48
N PRO A 51 -0.79 -0.37 20.32
CA PRO A 51 0.53 -0.99 20.41
C PRO A 51 1.53 -0.42 19.39
N PHE A 52 1.08 -0.21 18.14
CA PHE A 52 1.88 0.41 17.09
C PHE A 52 2.28 1.86 17.43
N ARG A 53 1.31 2.66 17.90
CA ARG A 53 1.56 4.04 18.33
C ARG A 53 2.60 4.09 19.46
N ALA A 54 2.42 3.26 20.49
CA ALA A 54 3.30 3.23 21.66
C ALA A 54 4.72 2.80 21.29
N TYR A 55 4.86 1.78 20.41
CA TYR A 55 6.15 1.34 19.92
C TYR A 55 6.90 2.45 19.18
N LEU A 56 6.25 3.14 18.24
CA LEU A 56 6.89 4.23 17.51
C LEU A 56 7.24 5.41 18.41
N GLN A 57 6.38 5.76 19.39
CA GLN A 57 6.65 6.81 20.35
C GLN A 57 7.91 6.52 21.17
N ASP A 58 8.09 5.27 21.60
CA ASP A 58 9.28 4.84 22.33
C ASP A 58 10.53 4.92 21.47
N LYS A 59 10.49 4.32 20.26
CA LYS A 59 11.62 4.30 19.32
C LYS A 59 12.09 5.68 18.89
N LEU A 60 11.16 6.59 18.63
CA LEU A 60 11.48 7.93 18.16
C LEU A 60 11.78 8.91 19.31
N SER A 61 11.45 8.56 20.57
CA SER A 61 11.43 9.50 21.69
C SER A 61 10.68 10.79 21.34
N LEU A 62 9.56 10.65 20.65
CA LEU A 62 8.71 11.73 20.13
C LEU A 62 7.24 11.38 20.34
N PRO A 63 6.37 12.29 20.82
CA PRO A 63 4.94 12.04 20.88
C PRO A 63 4.37 11.62 19.54
N VAL A 64 3.54 10.56 19.53
CA VAL A 64 2.86 10.04 18.34
C VAL A 64 1.36 10.15 18.53
N GLU A 65 0.68 10.78 17.57
CA GLU A 65 -0.77 10.93 17.53
C GLU A 65 -1.36 10.14 16.35
N LEU A 66 -2.38 9.33 16.62
CA LEU A 66 -3.16 8.63 15.60
C LEU A 66 -4.30 9.51 15.09
N VAL A 67 -4.37 9.71 13.79
CA VAL A 67 -5.37 10.56 13.12
C VAL A 67 -6.26 9.68 12.23
N PRO A 68 -7.48 9.36 12.67
CA PRO A 68 -8.39 8.52 11.92
C PRO A 68 -8.97 9.26 10.70
N GLY A 69 -8.81 8.68 9.51
CA GLY A 69 -9.46 9.13 8.28
C GLY A 69 -10.69 8.29 7.98
N ARG A 70 -11.79 8.92 7.56
CA ARG A 70 -13.02 8.21 7.14
C ARG A 70 -12.86 7.55 5.76
N SER A 71 -11.96 8.09 4.93
CA SER A 71 -11.68 7.60 3.59
C SER A 71 -10.22 7.84 3.23
N PHE A 72 -9.73 7.16 2.22
CA PHE A 72 -8.42 7.44 1.66
C PHE A 72 -8.32 8.86 1.09
N ALA A 73 -9.38 9.40 0.50
CA ALA A 73 -9.42 10.78 0.03
C ALA A 73 -9.15 11.78 1.18
N ALA A 74 -9.72 11.54 2.37
CA ALA A 74 -9.46 12.37 3.55
C ALA A 74 -8.00 12.26 4.05
N LEU A 75 -7.39 11.08 3.95
CA LEU A 75 -5.98 10.87 4.30
C LEU A 75 -5.05 11.56 3.31
N ILE A 76 -5.31 11.43 2.00
CA ILE A 76 -4.58 12.11 0.94
C ILE A 76 -4.61 13.63 1.17
N ASP A 77 -5.80 14.20 1.40
CA ASP A 77 -5.96 15.63 1.67
C ASP A 77 -5.25 16.07 2.97
N ALA A 78 -5.25 15.23 4.01
CA ALA A 78 -4.54 15.53 5.25
C ALA A 78 -3.01 15.51 5.09
N GLU A 79 -2.46 14.54 4.34
CA GLU A 79 -1.02 14.40 4.14
C GLU A 79 -0.48 15.44 3.16
N THR A 80 -1.14 15.65 2.02
CA THR A 80 -0.76 16.67 1.04
C THR A 80 -0.90 18.09 1.61
N GLY A 81 -1.88 18.32 2.50
CA GLY A 81 -2.07 19.55 3.26
C GLY A 81 -1.21 19.69 4.51
N ALA A 82 -0.24 18.81 4.74
CA ALA A 82 0.69 18.81 5.89
C ALA A 82 0.01 18.77 7.28
N ARG A 83 -1.24 18.28 7.37
CA ARG A 83 -1.93 18.07 8.66
C ARG A 83 -1.49 16.79 9.37
N ILE A 84 -1.00 15.82 8.59
CA ILE A 84 -0.33 14.62 9.08
C ILE A 84 1.03 14.51 8.37
N GLN A 85 1.99 13.87 9.00
CA GLN A 85 3.34 13.69 8.47
C GLN A 85 3.58 12.31 7.88
N TYR A 86 2.75 11.36 8.23
CA TYR A 86 2.85 9.96 7.88
C TYR A 86 1.44 9.41 7.66
N ALA A 87 1.27 8.54 6.67
CA ALA A 87 0.00 7.90 6.37
C ALA A 87 0.16 6.42 5.98
N ILE A 88 -0.78 5.59 6.45
CA ILE A 88 -0.93 4.21 5.99
C ILE A 88 -1.90 4.23 4.82
N LEU A 89 -1.37 4.11 3.60
CA LEU A 89 -2.12 4.27 2.37
C LEU A 89 -2.30 2.95 1.62
N SER A 90 -3.29 2.89 0.75
CA SER A 90 -3.31 1.89 -0.32
C SER A 90 -2.34 2.27 -1.44
N ALA A 91 -1.95 1.34 -2.31
CA ALA A 91 -1.11 1.63 -3.46
C ALA A 91 -1.71 2.74 -4.35
N ALA A 92 -3.02 2.69 -4.60
CA ALA A 92 -3.72 3.71 -5.38
C ALA A 92 -3.75 5.08 -4.67
N SER A 93 -3.98 5.08 -3.35
CA SER A 93 -4.01 6.32 -2.55
C SER A 93 -2.65 6.99 -2.49
N PHE A 94 -1.57 6.21 -2.33
CA PHE A 94 -0.21 6.71 -2.40
C PHE A 94 0.11 7.30 -3.78
N ALA A 95 -0.22 6.58 -4.85
CA ALA A 95 -0.03 7.06 -6.21
C ALA A 95 -0.78 8.38 -6.47
N THR A 96 -2.01 8.50 -5.97
CA THR A 96 -2.80 9.73 -6.06
C THR A 96 -2.18 10.87 -5.26
N ALA A 97 -1.77 10.64 -4.01
CA ALA A 97 -1.12 11.66 -3.18
C ALA A 97 0.18 12.15 -3.82
N SER A 98 1.01 11.22 -4.31
CA SER A 98 2.27 11.54 -4.99
C SER A 98 2.06 12.38 -6.25
N ALA A 99 1.04 12.07 -7.05
CA ALA A 99 0.70 12.84 -8.25
C ALA A 99 0.21 14.27 -7.92
N LEU A 100 -0.55 14.43 -6.82
CA LEU A 100 -1.11 15.72 -6.42
C LEU A 100 -0.06 16.71 -5.93
N CYS A 101 0.90 16.29 -5.13
CA CYS A 101 1.83 17.24 -4.49
C CYS A 101 3.31 16.96 -4.74
N ARG A 102 3.69 15.75 -5.13
CA ARG A 102 5.10 15.30 -5.16
C ARG A 102 5.82 15.54 -3.82
N CYS A 103 5.06 15.56 -2.73
CA CYS A 103 5.52 15.87 -1.39
C CYS A 103 5.46 14.68 -0.44
N VAL A 104 5.17 13.49 -0.96
CA VAL A 104 5.14 12.22 -0.23
C VAL A 104 6.06 11.20 -0.88
N GLU A 105 6.66 10.37 -0.07
CA GLU A 105 7.49 9.24 -0.50
C GLU A 105 7.09 7.97 0.25
N PRO A 106 7.23 6.77 -0.35
CA PRO A 106 6.97 5.54 0.35
C PRO A 106 8.17 5.26 1.26
N LEU A 107 7.93 4.87 2.49
CA LEU A 107 9.00 4.57 3.45
C LEU A 107 9.25 3.06 3.53
N VAL A 108 8.19 2.32 3.88
CA VAL A 108 8.18 0.86 3.90
C VAL A 108 6.85 0.36 3.35
N MET A 109 6.82 -0.90 2.95
CA MET A 109 5.58 -1.60 2.65
C MET A 109 5.52 -2.93 3.42
N PRO A 110 4.33 -3.39 3.81
CA PRO A 110 4.19 -4.69 4.45
C PRO A 110 4.46 -5.82 3.45
N THR A 111 4.83 -6.98 3.97
CA THR A 111 4.92 -8.23 3.21
C THR A 111 3.99 -9.27 3.82
N ALA A 112 3.53 -10.21 3.03
CA ALA A 112 2.85 -11.39 3.55
C ALA A 112 3.84 -12.33 4.24
N SER A 113 3.36 -13.28 5.04
CA SER A 113 4.20 -14.24 5.77
C SER A 113 5.09 -15.12 4.88
N ASP A 114 4.74 -15.25 3.61
CA ASP A 114 5.52 -15.96 2.59
C ASP A 114 6.50 -15.04 1.82
N GLY A 115 6.62 -13.79 2.25
CA GLY A 115 7.47 -12.77 1.64
C GLY A 115 6.86 -12.09 0.40
N ALA A 116 5.60 -12.36 0.06
CA ALA A 116 4.95 -11.66 -1.05
C ALA A 116 4.81 -10.17 -0.74
N GLU A 117 5.13 -9.33 -1.74
CA GLU A 117 5.13 -7.87 -1.64
C GLU A 117 3.87 -7.24 -2.24
N GLY A 118 2.90 -8.06 -2.62
CA GLY A 118 1.68 -7.61 -3.27
C GLY A 118 0.76 -8.75 -3.66
N TYR A 119 -0.18 -8.44 -4.52
CA TYR A 119 -1.21 -9.36 -4.99
C TYR A 119 -1.55 -9.09 -6.46
N TYR A 120 -2.37 -9.94 -7.04
CA TYR A 120 -2.83 -9.82 -8.43
C TYR A 120 -4.35 -9.64 -8.47
N ALA A 121 -4.83 -8.76 -9.33
CA ALA A 121 -6.20 -8.83 -9.78
C ALA A 121 -6.30 -10.00 -10.77
N VAL A 122 -7.34 -10.80 -10.64
CA VAL A 122 -7.53 -11.99 -11.44
C VAL A 122 -8.92 -12.04 -12.04
N LEU A 123 -9.03 -12.61 -13.24
CA LEU A 123 -10.29 -12.95 -13.88
C LEU A 123 -10.43 -14.47 -13.86
N VAL A 124 -11.57 -14.94 -13.36
CA VAL A 124 -11.86 -16.37 -13.30
C VAL A 124 -13.13 -16.73 -14.08
N SER A 125 -13.11 -17.95 -14.58
CA SER A 125 -14.27 -18.64 -15.17
C SER A 125 -14.56 -19.92 -14.39
N ARG A 126 -15.69 -20.57 -14.64
CA ARG A 126 -15.93 -21.93 -14.14
C ARG A 126 -14.99 -22.94 -14.79
N SER A 127 -14.46 -23.86 -14.00
CA SER A 127 -13.51 -24.87 -14.47
C SER A 127 -14.16 -25.89 -15.43
N ASP A 128 -15.44 -26.19 -15.24
CA ASP A 128 -16.25 -27.09 -16.09
C ASP A 128 -16.84 -26.40 -17.34
N GLY A 129 -16.67 -25.06 -17.44
CA GLY A 129 -17.16 -24.24 -18.54
C GLY A 129 -16.24 -24.21 -19.78
N PRO A 130 -16.73 -23.65 -20.89
CA PRO A 130 -16.00 -23.57 -22.15
C PRO A 130 -14.92 -22.46 -22.13
N ILE A 131 -15.01 -21.47 -21.26
CA ILE A 131 -14.10 -20.31 -21.24
C ILE A 131 -12.82 -20.71 -20.52
N ARG A 132 -11.70 -20.79 -21.26
CA ARG A 132 -10.39 -21.24 -20.76
C ARG A 132 -9.30 -20.17 -20.83
N SER A 133 -9.58 -19.09 -21.54
CA SER A 133 -8.64 -17.98 -21.78
C SER A 133 -9.41 -16.70 -22.01
N LEU A 134 -8.73 -15.55 -21.97
CA LEU A 134 -9.36 -14.26 -22.22
C LEU A 134 -9.99 -14.15 -23.62
N PRO A 135 -9.40 -14.67 -24.72
CA PRO A 135 -10.06 -14.73 -26.02
C PRO A 135 -11.41 -15.49 -26.04
N ASP A 136 -11.56 -16.55 -25.24
CA ASP A 136 -12.81 -17.32 -25.15
C ASP A 136 -13.91 -16.55 -24.41
N ALA A 137 -13.55 -15.49 -23.69
CA ALA A 137 -14.45 -14.69 -22.87
C ALA A 137 -15.30 -13.69 -23.69
N LYS A 138 -15.10 -13.60 -25.03
CA LYS A 138 -15.88 -12.69 -25.86
C LYS A 138 -17.35 -13.04 -25.85
N GLY A 139 -18.19 -12.04 -25.54
CA GLY A 139 -19.63 -12.21 -25.41
C GLY A 139 -20.10 -12.80 -24.06
N ALA A 140 -19.20 -13.09 -23.15
CA ALA A 140 -19.52 -13.58 -21.82
C ALA A 140 -20.09 -12.45 -20.93
N ARG A 141 -20.77 -12.82 -19.85
CA ARG A 141 -21.24 -11.91 -18.79
C ARG A 141 -20.15 -11.78 -17.74
N LEU A 142 -19.70 -10.56 -17.44
CA LEU A 142 -18.64 -10.27 -16.51
C LEU A 142 -19.16 -9.67 -15.20
N ALA A 143 -18.92 -10.31 -14.07
CA ALA A 143 -19.17 -9.74 -12.75
C ALA A 143 -17.93 -8.95 -12.27
N LEU A 144 -18.14 -7.66 -11.98
CA LEU A 144 -17.16 -6.74 -11.42
C LEU A 144 -17.56 -6.33 -10.01
N ALA A 145 -16.58 -5.99 -9.18
CA ALA A 145 -16.81 -5.36 -7.88
C ALA A 145 -17.19 -3.88 -8.02
N GLY A 146 -17.50 -3.22 -6.89
CA GLY A 146 -17.87 -1.80 -6.84
C GLY A 146 -16.87 -0.87 -7.52
N GLU A 147 -17.33 0.32 -7.87
CA GLU A 147 -16.58 1.28 -8.72
C GLU A 147 -15.19 1.65 -8.17
N ASP A 148 -15.05 1.73 -6.85
CA ASP A 148 -13.79 2.08 -6.18
C ASP A 148 -12.87 0.87 -5.92
N SER A 149 -13.27 -0.33 -6.32
CA SER A 149 -12.49 -1.54 -6.09
C SER A 149 -11.27 -1.60 -7.00
N VAL A 150 -10.07 -1.48 -6.42
CA VAL A 150 -8.81 -1.47 -7.18
C VAL A 150 -8.64 -2.79 -7.94
N ALA A 151 -8.60 -3.92 -7.25
CA ALA A 151 -8.40 -5.24 -7.89
C ALA A 151 -9.67 -5.81 -8.51
N GLY A 152 -10.84 -5.45 -7.98
CA GLY A 152 -12.12 -5.96 -8.46
C GLY A 152 -12.72 -5.20 -9.65
N ARG A 153 -12.14 -4.05 -10.03
CA ARG A 153 -12.65 -3.24 -11.15
C ARG A 153 -11.55 -2.41 -11.84
N LEU A 154 -10.90 -1.49 -11.13
CA LEU A 154 -10.06 -0.48 -11.79
C LEU A 154 -8.89 -1.11 -12.56
N ILE A 155 -8.17 -2.03 -11.94
CA ILE A 155 -7.04 -2.74 -12.57
C ILE A 155 -7.50 -3.65 -13.72
N PRO A 156 -8.51 -4.53 -13.55
CA PRO A 156 -9.03 -5.34 -14.65
C PRO A 156 -9.48 -4.54 -15.86
N MET A 157 -10.28 -3.49 -15.64
CA MET A 157 -10.80 -2.66 -16.74
C MET A 157 -9.67 -2.02 -17.56
N LYS A 158 -8.63 -1.52 -16.89
CA LYS A 158 -7.46 -0.97 -17.59
C LYS A 158 -6.54 -2.05 -18.17
N GLY A 159 -6.45 -3.22 -17.51
CA GLY A 159 -5.76 -4.38 -18.05
C GLY A 159 -6.35 -4.80 -19.40
N PHE A 160 -7.67 -4.90 -19.49
CA PHE A 160 -8.38 -5.22 -20.74
C PHE A 160 -8.12 -4.16 -21.81
N ALA A 161 -8.16 -2.88 -21.48
CA ALA A 161 -7.87 -1.80 -22.42
C ALA A 161 -6.43 -1.88 -22.98
N ARG A 162 -5.44 -2.23 -22.15
CA ARG A 162 -4.04 -2.47 -22.59
C ARG A 162 -3.91 -3.64 -23.55
N GLU A 163 -4.78 -4.63 -23.44
CA GLU A 163 -4.86 -5.75 -24.38
C GLU A 163 -5.74 -5.45 -25.61
N GLY A 164 -6.16 -4.19 -25.78
CA GLY A 164 -6.98 -3.75 -26.90
C GLY A 164 -8.45 -4.18 -26.78
N ILE A 165 -8.89 -4.56 -25.60
CA ILE A 165 -10.26 -4.98 -25.31
C ILE A 165 -11.05 -3.79 -24.77
N ASP A 166 -12.09 -3.37 -25.48
CA ASP A 166 -13.12 -2.46 -24.98
C ASP A 166 -14.17 -3.29 -24.22
N PRO A 167 -14.22 -3.23 -22.89
CA PRO A 167 -15.10 -4.11 -22.11
C PRO A 167 -16.58 -3.97 -22.46
N ALA A 168 -17.03 -2.75 -22.80
CA ALA A 168 -18.44 -2.50 -23.16
C ALA A 168 -18.86 -3.15 -24.47
N LYS A 169 -17.91 -3.44 -25.37
CA LYS A 169 -18.14 -4.12 -26.64
C LYS A 169 -17.77 -5.61 -26.62
N TYR A 170 -16.88 -5.97 -25.71
CA TYR A 170 -16.32 -7.31 -25.64
C TYR A 170 -17.22 -8.27 -24.86
N PHE A 171 -17.74 -7.81 -23.71
CA PHE A 171 -18.65 -8.57 -22.86
C PHE A 171 -20.10 -8.29 -23.24
N SER A 172 -20.96 -9.30 -23.14
CA SER A 172 -22.40 -9.12 -23.42
C SER A 172 -23.12 -8.35 -22.32
N ALA A 173 -22.61 -8.43 -21.08
CA ALA A 173 -23.10 -7.68 -19.94
C ALA A 173 -22.00 -7.50 -18.90
N ILE A 174 -22.02 -6.37 -18.21
CA ILE A 174 -21.24 -6.11 -16.99
C ILE A 174 -22.22 -6.11 -15.82
N ILE A 175 -21.97 -6.95 -14.82
CA ILE A 175 -22.82 -7.15 -13.66
C ILE A 175 -22.09 -6.58 -12.45
N ASP A 176 -22.62 -5.49 -11.89
CA ASP A 176 -22.05 -4.84 -10.73
C ASP A 176 -22.37 -5.61 -9.45
N LYS A 177 -21.36 -5.88 -8.65
CA LYS A 177 -21.46 -6.51 -7.34
C LYS A 177 -20.78 -5.61 -6.30
N PRO A 178 -21.19 -5.69 -5.02
CA PRO A 178 -20.63 -4.79 -4.00
C PRO A 178 -19.12 -5.00 -3.77
N ASP A 179 -18.65 -6.24 -3.88
CA ASP A 179 -17.27 -6.62 -3.60
C ASP A 179 -16.83 -7.84 -4.44
N PRO A 180 -15.52 -8.20 -4.44
CA PRO A 180 -15.02 -9.35 -5.19
C PRO A 180 -15.61 -10.69 -4.75
N LYS A 181 -15.96 -10.86 -3.47
CA LYS A 181 -16.59 -12.08 -2.96
C LYS A 181 -17.95 -12.29 -3.60
N ALA A 182 -18.76 -11.23 -3.66
CA ALA A 182 -20.08 -11.26 -4.31
C ALA A 182 -19.95 -11.50 -5.83
N ALA A 183 -18.87 -11.01 -6.48
CA ALA A 183 -18.61 -11.30 -7.89
C ALA A 183 -18.32 -12.79 -8.12
N ILE A 184 -17.47 -13.41 -7.30
CA ILE A 184 -17.20 -14.86 -7.36
C ILE A 184 -18.47 -15.67 -7.06
N ALA A 185 -19.23 -15.28 -6.05
CA ALA A 185 -20.50 -15.95 -5.74
C ALA A 185 -21.49 -15.92 -6.93
N ALA A 186 -21.56 -14.80 -7.67
CA ALA A 186 -22.39 -14.69 -8.86
C ALA A 186 -21.93 -15.62 -10.00
N LEU A 187 -20.63 -15.83 -10.16
CA LEU A 187 -20.07 -16.83 -11.08
C LEU A 187 -20.50 -18.24 -10.67
N LEU A 188 -20.35 -18.61 -9.41
CA LEU A 188 -20.71 -19.94 -8.90
C LEU A 188 -22.21 -20.19 -9.03
N ALA A 189 -23.04 -19.17 -8.84
CA ALA A 189 -24.49 -19.25 -9.01
C ALA A 189 -24.96 -19.26 -10.49
N GLY A 190 -24.03 -19.08 -11.45
CA GLY A 190 -24.38 -19.01 -12.88
C GLY A 190 -25.05 -17.69 -13.31
N GLU A 191 -25.02 -16.66 -12.47
CA GLU A 191 -25.49 -15.31 -12.81
C GLU A 191 -24.53 -14.62 -13.77
N ALA A 192 -23.24 -14.92 -13.65
CA ALA A 192 -22.16 -14.46 -14.52
C ALA A 192 -21.36 -15.65 -15.09
N ASP A 193 -20.65 -15.42 -16.20
CA ASP A 193 -19.78 -16.40 -16.81
C ASP A 193 -18.32 -16.20 -16.41
N LEU A 194 -18.01 -14.99 -15.94
CA LEU A 194 -16.71 -14.52 -15.47
C LEU A 194 -16.88 -13.69 -14.19
N ALA A 195 -15.88 -13.75 -13.33
CA ALA A 195 -15.80 -12.88 -12.16
C ALA A 195 -14.39 -12.38 -11.93
N VAL A 196 -14.27 -11.17 -11.37
CA VAL A 196 -13.00 -10.63 -10.90
C VAL A 196 -12.80 -10.97 -9.43
N GLY A 197 -11.52 -11.17 -9.08
CA GLY A 197 -11.08 -11.36 -7.71
C GLY A 197 -9.68 -10.82 -7.51
N TRP A 198 -9.05 -11.17 -6.39
CA TRP A 198 -7.66 -10.92 -6.14
C TRP A 198 -7.04 -12.07 -5.35
N SER A 199 -5.75 -12.31 -5.58
CA SER A 199 -5.01 -13.40 -4.94
C SER A 199 -3.53 -13.10 -4.93
N SER A 200 -2.80 -13.67 -3.96
CA SER A 200 -1.34 -13.71 -3.97
C SER A 200 -0.79 -14.56 -5.10
N LEU A 201 -1.55 -15.52 -5.61
CA LEU A 201 -1.15 -16.56 -6.58
C LEU A 201 0.10 -17.36 -6.13
N THR A 202 0.43 -17.34 -4.84
CA THR A 202 1.53 -18.08 -4.21
C THR A 202 0.97 -19.06 -3.20
N GLY A 203 1.68 -20.18 -2.96
CA GLY A 203 1.27 -21.21 -2.02
C GLY A 203 0.41 -22.32 -2.59
N ASP A 204 -0.37 -22.98 -1.73
CA ASP A 204 -1.18 -24.13 -2.11
C ASP A 204 -2.43 -23.73 -2.89
N PHE A 205 -2.57 -24.26 -4.11
CA PHE A 205 -3.74 -24.01 -4.94
C PHE A 205 -5.04 -24.48 -4.28
N ALA A 206 -5.07 -25.68 -3.71
CA ALA A 206 -6.29 -26.23 -3.14
C ALA A 206 -6.81 -25.44 -1.93
N GLY A 207 -5.88 -24.78 -1.19
CA GLY A 207 -6.19 -23.86 -0.10
C GLY A 207 -6.58 -22.44 -0.56
N GLY A 208 -6.65 -22.18 -1.86
CA GLY A 208 -6.95 -20.85 -2.41
C GLY A 208 -5.76 -19.90 -2.38
N TYR A 209 -4.53 -20.44 -2.39
CA TYR A 209 -3.26 -19.76 -2.21
C TYR A 209 -3.06 -19.22 -0.77
N ASN A 210 -2.02 -18.41 -0.53
CA ASN A 210 -1.68 -17.93 0.81
C ASN A 210 -2.52 -16.72 1.25
N ALA A 211 -3.04 -15.93 0.32
CA ALA A 211 -3.84 -14.75 0.61
C ALA A 211 -4.75 -14.38 -0.56
N GLY A 212 -5.86 -13.74 -0.26
CA GLY A 212 -6.80 -13.24 -1.24
C GLY A 212 -8.21 -13.74 -1.06
N ILE A 213 -9.09 -13.29 -1.95
CA ILE A 213 -10.49 -13.66 -1.84
C ILE A 213 -10.73 -15.16 -1.99
N PHE A 214 -9.89 -15.86 -2.75
CA PHE A 214 -9.98 -17.30 -2.90
C PHE A 214 -9.63 -18.01 -1.59
N HIS A 215 -8.54 -17.57 -0.93
CA HIS A 215 -8.15 -18.09 0.39
C HIS A 215 -9.29 -17.95 1.40
N ASP A 216 -9.85 -16.75 1.49
CA ASP A 216 -10.93 -16.47 2.44
C ASP A 216 -12.19 -17.30 2.15
N MET A 217 -12.56 -17.46 0.88
CA MET A 217 -13.74 -18.25 0.49
C MET A 217 -13.53 -19.75 0.66
N VAL A 218 -12.32 -20.26 0.44
CA VAL A 218 -11.98 -21.67 0.70
C VAL A 218 -12.00 -21.93 2.20
N ALA A 219 -11.38 -21.06 3.01
CA ALA A 219 -11.37 -21.17 4.47
C ALA A 219 -12.78 -21.15 5.07
N SER A 220 -13.71 -20.37 4.47
CA SER A 220 -15.12 -20.34 4.88
C SER A 220 -15.99 -21.41 4.21
N SER A 221 -15.42 -22.32 3.41
CA SER A 221 -16.12 -23.38 2.68
C SER A 221 -17.18 -22.87 1.68
N GLU A 222 -16.96 -21.68 1.14
CA GLU A 222 -17.82 -21.04 0.14
C GLU A 222 -17.32 -21.27 -1.30
N LEU A 223 -16.10 -21.77 -1.45
CA LEU A 223 -15.44 -22.06 -2.72
C LEU A 223 -14.58 -23.31 -2.62
N SER A 224 -14.62 -24.16 -3.64
CA SER A 224 -13.54 -25.09 -3.96
C SER A 224 -12.76 -24.61 -5.17
N MET A 225 -11.44 -24.60 -5.10
CA MET A 225 -10.60 -24.15 -6.23
C MET A 225 -10.78 -24.99 -7.51
N ASP A 226 -11.29 -26.20 -7.38
CA ASP A 226 -11.65 -27.06 -8.53
C ASP A 226 -12.87 -26.53 -9.31
N GLU A 227 -13.67 -25.61 -8.74
CA GLU A 227 -14.84 -25.01 -9.40
C GLU A 227 -14.49 -23.87 -10.34
N ILE A 228 -13.28 -23.28 -10.18
CA ILE A 228 -12.88 -22.09 -10.93
C ILE A 228 -11.53 -22.30 -11.64
N ARG A 229 -11.28 -21.45 -12.63
CA ARG A 229 -10.02 -21.35 -13.38
C ARG A 229 -9.64 -19.89 -13.53
N VAL A 230 -8.40 -19.54 -13.16
CA VAL A 230 -7.82 -18.23 -13.50
C VAL A 230 -7.51 -18.20 -15.00
N ILE A 231 -8.08 -17.25 -15.71
CA ILE A 231 -7.92 -17.07 -17.18
C ILE A 231 -7.16 -15.81 -17.55
N TRP A 232 -6.97 -14.90 -16.61
CA TRP A 232 -6.19 -13.68 -16.75
C TRP A 232 -5.73 -13.19 -15.38
N GLN A 233 -4.57 -12.53 -15.35
CA GLN A 233 -4.06 -11.84 -14.17
C GLN A 233 -3.42 -10.51 -14.53
N SER A 234 -3.46 -9.55 -13.63
CA SER A 234 -2.76 -8.27 -13.76
C SER A 234 -1.24 -8.42 -13.55
N PRO A 235 -0.44 -7.40 -13.87
CA PRO A 235 0.84 -7.22 -13.19
C PRO A 235 0.67 -7.17 -11.67
N LEU A 236 1.78 -7.40 -10.93
CA LEU A 236 1.77 -7.32 -9.46
C LEU A 236 1.27 -5.94 -9.01
N ILE A 237 0.32 -5.94 -8.08
CA ILE A 237 -0.16 -4.76 -7.38
C ILE A 237 0.56 -4.76 -6.03
N PRO A 238 1.49 -3.84 -5.77
CA PRO A 238 2.21 -3.81 -4.51
C PRO A 238 1.23 -3.54 -3.35
N PHE A 239 1.55 -4.04 -2.16
CA PHE A 239 0.82 -3.64 -0.98
C PHE A 239 0.96 -2.13 -0.74
N GLY A 240 -0.03 -1.56 -0.05
CA GLY A 240 -0.04 -0.13 0.20
C GLY A 240 1.12 0.30 1.10
N PRO A 241 1.87 1.34 0.75
CA PRO A 241 3.00 1.74 1.53
C PRO A 241 2.58 2.50 2.80
N HIS A 242 3.45 2.46 3.78
CA HIS A 242 3.51 3.45 4.82
C HIS A 242 4.27 4.66 4.25
N ALA A 243 3.53 5.71 3.91
CA ALA A 243 4.06 6.90 3.25
C ALA A 243 4.43 7.99 4.26
N ILE A 244 5.39 8.82 3.91
CA ILE A 244 5.85 9.92 4.73
C ILE A 244 6.04 11.17 3.87
N ARG A 245 5.88 12.34 4.46
CA ARG A 245 6.18 13.58 3.76
C ARG A 245 7.66 13.70 3.44
N SER A 246 7.97 14.06 2.20
CA SER A 246 9.35 14.18 1.72
C SER A 246 10.14 15.34 2.35
N ASP A 247 9.44 16.37 2.86
CA ASP A 247 10.02 17.55 3.51
C ASP A 247 10.44 17.33 4.97
N LEU A 248 10.24 16.13 5.52
CA LEU A 248 10.67 15.79 6.87
C LEU A 248 12.19 15.56 6.94
N PRO A 249 12.82 15.81 8.10
CA PRO A 249 14.24 15.58 8.31
C PRO A 249 14.66 14.16 7.97
N ALA A 250 15.77 14.00 7.24
CA ALA A 250 16.29 12.69 6.84
C ALA A 250 16.55 11.77 8.02
N GLU A 251 17.03 12.33 9.15
CA GLU A 251 17.27 11.55 10.37
C GLU A 251 15.98 10.94 10.93
N LEU A 252 14.89 11.71 10.99
CA LEU A 252 13.58 11.19 11.40
C LEU A 252 13.10 10.08 10.47
N LYS A 253 13.25 10.27 9.16
CA LYS A 253 12.86 9.25 8.16
C LYS A 253 13.66 7.95 8.34
N THR A 254 14.96 8.07 8.59
CA THR A 254 15.84 6.90 8.84
C THR A 254 15.42 6.17 10.11
N LEU A 255 15.26 6.87 11.22
CA LEU A 255 14.84 6.27 12.50
C LEU A 255 13.47 5.58 12.38
N LEU A 256 12.53 6.21 11.67
CA LEU A 256 11.20 5.64 11.45
C LEU A 256 11.26 4.39 10.56
N ALA A 257 12.07 4.42 9.49
CA ALA A 257 12.27 3.25 8.63
C ALA A 257 12.90 2.09 9.41
N GLU A 258 13.96 2.34 10.20
CA GLU A 258 14.60 1.33 11.03
C GLU A 258 13.62 0.72 12.04
N ALA A 259 12.84 1.55 12.74
CA ALA A 259 11.83 1.07 13.68
C ALA A 259 10.78 0.17 13.00
N LEU A 260 10.33 0.51 11.78
CA LEU A 260 9.36 -0.30 11.06
C LEU A 260 9.98 -1.61 10.55
N LEU A 261 11.19 -1.56 9.99
CA LEU A 261 11.88 -2.74 9.46
C LEU A 261 12.24 -3.78 10.54
N THR A 262 12.50 -3.33 11.77
CA THR A 262 12.82 -4.21 12.90
C THR A 262 11.61 -4.62 13.74
N MET A 263 10.43 -4.04 13.48
CA MET A 263 9.22 -4.20 14.31
C MET A 263 8.82 -5.68 14.49
N ALA A 264 8.90 -6.49 13.43
CA ALA A 264 8.52 -7.90 13.50
C ALA A 264 9.31 -8.69 14.55
N SER A 265 10.60 -8.36 14.72
CA SER A 265 11.47 -9.02 15.70
C SER A 265 11.46 -8.39 17.09
N GLU A 266 11.19 -7.09 17.17
CA GLU A 266 11.26 -6.35 18.44
C GLU A 266 9.93 -6.24 19.16
N ASN A 267 8.84 -6.12 18.43
CA ASN A 267 7.49 -5.96 18.98
C ASN A 267 6.43 -6.56 18.03
N PRO A 268 6.24 -7.89 18.03
CA PRO A 268 5.23 -8.54 17.19
C PRO A 268 3.80 -8.03 17.43
N GLU A 269 3.45 -7.64 18.66
CA GLU A 269 2.13 -7.07 18.96
C GLU A 269 1.90 -5.74 18.22
N ALA A 270 2.92 -4.90 18.12
CA ALA A 270 2.83 -3.66 17.34
C ALA A 270 2.69 -3.93 15.85
N LEU A 271 3.37 -4.98 15.33
CA LEU A 271 3.19 -5.42 13.95
C LEU A 271 1.77 -5.92 13.71
N ASP A 272 1.26 -6.84 14.52
CA ASP A 272 -0.09 -7.39 14.40
C ASP A 272 -1.18 -6.31 14.44
N ALA A 273 -0.94 -5.24 15.23
CA ALA A 273 -1.85 -4.12 15.33
C ALA A 273 -1.99 -3.34 14.01
N VAL A 274 -0.91 -3.24 13.23
CA VAL A 274 -0.85 -2.38 12.03
C VAL A 274 -0.86 -3.17 10.73
N ASP A 275 -0.23 -4.35 10.70
CA ASP A 275 -0.13 -5.18 9.50
C ASP A 275 -1.45 -5.90 9.21
N ARG A 276 -1.93 -5.73 8.00
CA ARG A 276 -3.13 -6.39 7.47
C ARG A 276 -2.81 -7.34 6.31
N SER A 277 -1.53 -7.52 6.00
CA SER A 277 -1.07 -8.31 4.85
C SER A 277 -0.71 -9.76 5.19
N GLY A 278 -0.75 -10.12 6.48
CA GLY A 278 -0.55 -11.51 6.92
C GLY A 278 0.76 -11.78 7.66
N GLY A 279 1.38 -10.75 8.27
CA GLY A 279 2.41 -10.94 9.29
C GLY A 279 3.84 -11.16 8.81
N GLY A 280 4.17 -10.79 7.57
CA GLY A 280 5.55 -10.88 7.04
C GLY A 280 6.49 -9.78 7.53
N GLY A 281 5.97 -8.74 8.16
CA GLY A 281 6.73 -7.56 8.55
C GLY A 281 6.80 -6.51 7.45
N PHE A 282 7.83 -5.68 7.50
CA PHE A 282 8.03 -4.59 6.54
C PHE A 282 9.34 -4.73 5.77
N VAL A 283 9.31 -4.29 4.51
CA VAL A 283 10.48 -4.08 3.65
C VAL A 283 10.54 -2.63 3.20
N ALA A 284 11.73 -2.15 2.81
CA ALA A 284 11.86 -0.82 2.24
C ALA A 284 11.02 -0.70 0.97
N ALA A 285 10.22 0.36 0.86
CA ALA A 285 9.38 0.56 -0.30
C ALA A 285 10.11 1.34 -1.41
N ASP A 286 9.95 0.89 -2.66
CA ASP A 286 10.44 1.60 -3.84
C ASP A 286 9.28 2.35 -4.52
N ALA A 287 9.46 3.66 -4.72
CA ALA A 287 8.47 4.48 -5.43
C ALA A 287 8.19 3.98 -6.86
N GLN A 288 9.16 3.34 -7.50
CA GLN A 288 8.98 2.78 -8.85
C GLN A 288 7.98 1.62 -8.89
N ALA A 289 7.85 0.86 -7.80
CA ALA A 289 6.85 -0.20 -7.71
C ALA A 289 5.41 0.31 -7.89
N TYR A 290 5.17 1.58 -7.56
CA TYR A 290 3.85 2.22 -7.67
C TYR A 290 3.64 2.97 -8.99
N ALA A 291 4.63 3.06 -9.89
CA ALA A 291 4.51 3.82 -11.14
C ALA A 291 3.38 3.30 -12.03
N GLY A 292 3.24 1.98 -12.16
CA GLY A 292 2.15 1.37 -12.91
C GLY A 292 0.75 1.67 -12.34
N ILE A 293 0.66 1.80 -11.02
CA ILE A 293 -0.59 2.19 -10.33
C ILE A 293 -0.86 3.69 -10.56
N ALA A 294 0.17 4.55 -10.53
CA ALA A 294 0.01 5.98 -10.79
C ALA A 294 -0.60 6.23 -12.18
N GLU A 295 -0.13 5.53 -13.22
CA GLU A 295 -0.74 5.60 -14.54
C GLU A 295 -2.22 5.20 -14.57
N LEU A 296 -2.62 4.29 -13.67
CA LEU A 296 -3.98 3.80 -13.59
C LEU A 296 -4.93 4.81 -12.94
N VAL A 297 -4.48 5.52 -11.90
CA VAL A 297 -5.35 6.43 -11.13
C VAL A 297 -5.35 7.86 -11.66
N THR A 298 -4.30 8.26 -12.43
CA THR A 298 -4.16 9.62 -12.96
C THR A 298 -4.63 9.78 -14.40
N ALA A 299 -4.83 8.70 -15.14
CA ALA A 299 -5.37 8.78 -16.49
C ALA A 299 -6.80 9.31 -16.46
N PRO A 300 -7.18 10.32 -17.28
CA PRO A 300 -8.56 10.76 -17.39
C PRO A 300 -9.43 9.57 -17.84
N PRO A 301 -10.72 9.51 -17.41
CA PRO A 301 -11.62 8.48 -17.90
C PRO A 301 -11.69 8.54 -19.42
N GLU A 302 -11.41 7.42 -20.08
CA GLU A 302 -11.54 7.32 -21.53
C GLU A 302 -12.99 7.61 -21.93
N GLY A 303 -13.20 8.71 -22.63
CA GLY A 303 -14.52 9.12 -23.12
C GLY A 303 -14.90 10.58 -22.85
N ALA A 304 -14.06 11.37 -22.19
CA ALA A 304 -14.25 12.82 -22.02
C ALA A 304 -13.61 13.60 -23.18
N GLN A 305 -14.06 13.38 -24.42
CA GLN A 305 -13.85 14.26 -25.58
C GLN A 305 -15.17 14.51 -26.30
#